data_d2d4a8e1110801f586f3ac29feb0bb5e
#
_entry.id   d2d4a8e1110801f586f3ac29feb0bb5e
#
_cell.length_a   1.000
_cell.length_b   1.000
_cell.length_c   1.000
_cell.angle_alpha   90.00
_cell.angle_beta   90.00
_cell.angle_gamma   90.00
#
_symmetry.space_group_name_H-M   'P 1'
#
loop_
_entity.id
_entity.type
_entity.pdbx_description
1 polymer ?
#
loop_
_entity_poly.entity_id
_entity_poly.type
_entity_poly.pdbx_seq_one_letter_code
_entity_poly.pdbx_strand_id
1 'polypeptide(L)'
;MTVPTPYEDLLREISEHGKAKGDRTGTGTVSLFGRQLRYDLADSFPLLTTKKVFFKGVVGELLWFLRGESNIAWLKDNGIRIWNEWADEDGELGPVYGVQWRSWPTPDGTHVDQIAEALRTLKENPDSRRNIVSAWNVAELDKMALLPCHLLFQLYVVDGTLSMQVYQRSADMFLGCLLYTSPSP
;
A
#
# COMPACT_ATOMS: atom_id res chain seq x y z
N MET A 1 15.37 -25.34 13.05
CA MET A 1 14.60 -24.06 13.10
C MET A 1 13.61 -24.10 11.95
N THR A 2 12.32 -23.99 12.23
CA THR A 2 11.31 -23.83 11.19
C THR A 2 11.39 -22.39 10.67
N VAL A 3 11.44 -22.22 9.35
CA VAL A 3 11.37 -20.89 8.73
C VAL A 3 9.98 -20.32 9.02
N PRO A 4 9.85 -19.10 9.56
CA PRO A 4 8.54 -18.47 9.73
C PRO A 4 7.84 -18.30 8.39
N THR A 5 6.58 -18.74 8.30
CA THR A 5 5.76 -18.68 7.08
C THR A 5 4.45 -17.93 7.31
N PRO A 6 4.48 -16.67 7.85
CA PRO A 6 3.25 -15.96 8.24
C PRO A 6 2.30 -15.73 7.06
N TYR A 7 2.83 -15.59 5.85
CA TYR A 7 2.02 -15.42 4.65
C TYR A 7 1.31 -16.73 4.25
N GLU A 8 2.05 -17.83 4.19
CA GLU A 8 1.52 -19.15 3.85
C GLU A 8 0.54 -19.64 4.91
N ASP A 9 0.80 -19.32 6.17
CA ASP A 9 -0.08 -19.67 7.29
C ASP A 9 -1.41 -18.92 7.19
N LEU A 10 -1.39 -17.63 6.82
CA LEU A 10 -2.61 -16.85 6.55
C LEU A 10 -3.36 -17.38 5.32
N LEU A 11 -2.68 -17.77 4.24
CA LEU A 11 -3.32 -18.40 3.08
C LEU A 11 -4.03 -19.70 3.46
N ARG A 12 -3.40 -20.53 4.29
CA ARG A 12 -4.00 -21.77 4.80
C ARG A 12 -5.24 -21.47 5.66
N GLU A 13 -5.12 -20.50 6.57
CA GLU A 13 -6.25 -20.06 7.41
C GLU A 13 -7.43 -19.58 6.55
N ILE A 14 -7.18 -18.81 5.49
CA ILE A 14 -8.23 -18.34 4.58
C ILE A 14 -8.88 -19.53 3.87
N SER A 15 -8.08 -20.50 3.39
CA SER A 15 -8.58 -21.69 2.70
C SER A 15 -9.46 -22.57 3.61
N GLU A 16 -9.08 -22.73 4.87
CA GLU A 16 -9.76 -23.62 5.83
C GLU A 16 -10.95 -22.96 6.52
N HIS A 17 -10.86 -21.67 6.82
CA HIS A 17 -11.81 -20.97 7.69
C HIS A 17 -12.49 -19.77 7.04
N GLY A 18 -12.07 -19.40 5.85
CA GLY A 18 -12.66 -18.28 5.11
C GLY A 18 -14.12 -18.52 4.74
N LYS A 19 -14.84 -17.43 4.54
CA LYS A 19 -16.25 -17.46 4.12
C LYS A 19 -16.36 -17.03 2.66
N ALA A 20 -17.14 -17.79 1.91
CA ALA A 20 -17.48 -17.44 0.53
C ALA A 20 -18.28 -16.13 0.53
N LYS A 21 -17.90 -15.22 -0.36
CA LYS A 21 -18.53 -13.91 -0.55
C LYS A 21 -18.50 -13.55 -2.02
N GLY A 22 -19.56 -12.90 -2.49
CA GLY A 22 -19.56 -12.29 -3.82
C GLY A 22 -18.59 -11.10 -3.91
N ASP A 23 -18.13 -10.83 -5.11
CA ASP A 23 -17.32 -9.66 -5.45
C ASP A 23 -17.88 -8.93 -6.69
N ARG A 24 -17.27 -7.79 -7.03
CA ARG A 24 -17.69 -6.98 -8.19
C ARG A 24 -17.42 -7.66 -9.55
N THR A 25 -16.53 -8.64 -9.60
CA THR A 25 -16.17 -9.36 -10.84
C THR A 25 -17.08 -10.55 -11.12
N GLY A 26 -17.89 -10.97 -10.15
CA GLY A 26 -18.75 -12.15 -10.25
C GLY A 26 -18.02 -13.49 -10.08
N THR A 27 -16.69 -13.46 -9.88
CA THR A 27 -15.89 -14.66 -9.63
C THR A 27 -16.11 -15.22 -8.22
N GLY A 28 -16.37 -14.33 -7.27
CA GLY A 28 -16.47 -14.66 -5.85
C GLY A 28 -15.10 -14.71 -5.16
N THR A 29 -15.14 -14.62 -3.85
CA THR A 29 -13.93 -14.69 -3.00
C THR A 29 -14.17 -15.59 -1.80
N VAL A 30 -13.09 -16.15 -1.27
CA VAL A 30 -13.06 -16.73 0.08
C VAL A 30 -12.28 -15.78 0.96
N SER A 31 -12.88 -15.27 2.03
CA SER A 31 -12.31 -14.16 2.79
C SER A 31 -12.35 -14.34 4.29
N LEU A 32 -11.37 -13.75 4.97
CA LEU A 32 -11.35 -13.49 6.40
C LEU A 32 -11.21 -11.99 6.64
N PHE A 33 -11.72 -11.51 7.76
CA PHE A 33 -11.59 -10.12 8.17
C PHE A 33 -10.74 -9.99 9.43
N GLY A 34 -9.95 -8.89 9.51
CA GLY A 34 -9.22 -8.54 10.72
C GLY A 34 -8.03 -9.48 10.99
N ARG A 35 -7.11 -9.61 10.04
CA ARG A 35 -5.85 -10.34 10.21
C ARG A 35 -4.67 -9.37 10.21
N GLN A 36 -3.64 -9.72 10.99
CA GLN A 36 -2.41 -8.96 11.06
C GLN A 36 -1.22 -9.88 10.79
N LEU A 37 -0.31 -9.41 9.94
CA LEU A 37 0.99 -10.02 9.71
C LEU A 37 2.08 -9.16 10.35
N ARG A 38 3.10 -9.79 10.91
CA ARG A 38 4.27 -9.13 11.49
C ARG A 38 5.54 -9.66 10.86
N TYR A 39 6.44 -8.74 10.56
CA TYR A 39 7.77 -9.04 10.02
C TYR A 39 8.81 -8.27 10.82
N ASP A 40 9.86 -8.96 11.28
CA ASP A 40 11.03 -8.32 11.84
C ASP A 40 12.03 -8.08 10.72
N LEU A 41 12.26 -6.80 10.39
CA LEU A 41 13.17 -6.43 9.30
C LEU A 41 14.65 -6.56 9.69
N ALA A 42 14.94 -6.75 10.99
CA ALA A 42 16.30 -7.07 11.44
C ALA A 42 16.69 -8.50 11.06
N ASP A 43 15.71 -9.41 11.00
CA ASP A 43 15.95 -10.79 10.58
C ASP A 43 16.15 -10.89 9.07
N SER A 44 15.25 -10.31 8.29
CA SER A 44 15.32 -10.32 6.82
C SER A 44 14.30 -9.38 6.19
N PHE A 45 14.53 -9.02 4.93
CA PHE A 45 13.49 -8.39 4.12
C PHE A 45 12.42 -9.42 3.74
N PRO A 46 11.11 -9.17 3.99
CA PRO A 46 10.05 -10.16 3.85
C PRO A 46 9.62 -10.39 2.39
N LEU A 47 10.58 -10.64 1.50
CA LEU A 47 10.32 -10.99 0.11
C LEU A 47 9.83 -12.44 0.03
N LEU A 48 8.64 -12.63 -0.55
CA LEU A 48 8.13 -13.98 -0.79
C LEU A 48 8.98 -14.70 -1.84
N THR A 49 9.33 -15.95 -1.52
CA THR A 49 10.10 -16.85 -2.41
C THR A 49 9.28 -18.01 -2.93
N THR A 50 8.07 -18.22 -2.39
CA THR A 50 7.14 -19.28 -2.82
C THR A 50 6.42 -18.95 -4.13
N LYS A 51 6.52 -17.68 -4.59
CA LYS A 51 6.13 -17.28 -5.94
C LYS A 51 7.11 -16.25 -6.50
N LYS A 52 7.11 -16.09 -7.82
CA LYS A 52 7.93 -15.08 -8.48
C LYS A 52 7.31 -13.69 -8.25
N VAL A 53 7.99 -12.83 -7.49
CA VAL A 53 7.60 -11.44 -7.27
C VAL A 53 8.29 -10.53 -8.30
N PHE A 54 7.53 -9.64 -8.94
CA PHE A 54 8.09 -8.61 -9.82
C PHE A 54 8.65 -7.45 -8.98
N PHE A 55 9.76 -7.69 -8.30
CA PHE A 55 10.36 -6.76 -7.33
C PHE A 55 10.67 -5.38 -7.93
N LYS A 56 11.11 -5.32 -9.21
CA LYS A 56 11.30 -4.04 -9.92
C LYS A 56 10.01 -3.21 -9.94
N GLY A 57 8.86 -3.85 -10.13
CA GLY A 57 7.55 -3.20 -10.10
C GLY A 57 7.23 -2.62 -8.73
N VAL A 58 7.47 -3.39 -7.66
CA VAL A 58 7.25 -2.95 -6.27
C VAL A 58 8.06 -1.71 -5.94
N VAL A 59 9.37 -1.74 -6.23
CA VAL A 59 10.28 -0.59 -5.96
C VAL A 59 9.89 0.61 -6.81
N GLY A 60 9.62 0.41 -8.10
CA GLY A 60 9.27 1.50 -9.00
C GLY A 60 7.93 2.15 -8.63
N GLU A 61 6.93 1.36 -8.26
CA GLU A 61 5.65 1.89 -7.77
C GLU A 61 5.83 2.74 -6.50
N LEU A 62 6.59 2.25 -5.52
CA LEU A 62 6.88 3.03 -4.31
C LEU A 62 7.60 4.34 -4.63
N LEU A 63 8.59 4.31 -5.51
CA LEU A 63 9.29 5.53 -5.95
C LEU A 63 8.35 6.50 -6.66
N TRP A 64 7.43 5.99 -7.48
CA TRP A 64 6.41 6.79 -8.16
C TRP A 64 5.44 7.43 -7.16
N PHE A 65 4.97 6.70 -6.13
CA PHE A 65 4.19 7.30 -5.05
C PHE A 65 4.95 8.40 -4.31
N LEU A 66 6.23 8.17 -4.00
CA LEU A 66 7.07 9.17 -3.32
C LEU A 66 7.35 10.40 -4.17
N ARG A 67 7.22 10.32 -5.49
CA ARG A 67 7.28 11.47 -6.41
C ARG A 67 5.99 12.30 -6.40
N GLY A 68 4.90 11.77 -5.86
CA GLY A 68 3.61 12.45 -5.81
C GLY A 68 2.89 12.53 -7.17
N GLU A 69 3.23 11.65 -8.09
CA GLU A 69 2.68 11.65 -9.44
C GLU A 69 1.36 10.87 -9.52
N SER A 70 0.46 11.30 -10.42
CA SER A 70 -0.78 10.61 -10.79
C SER A 70 -0.70 9.98 -12.18
N ASN A 71 0.19 10.49 -13.04
CA ASN A 71 0.39 10.02 -14.40
C ASN A 71 1.35 8.84 -14.46
N ILE A 72 1.00 7.82 -15.25
CA ILE A 72 1.79 6.58 -15.38
C ILE A 72 2.95 6.66 -16.36
N ALA A 73 3.22 7.82 -16.98
CA ALA A 73 4.29 7.97 -17.98
C ALA A 73 5.63 7.52 -17.43
N TRP A 74 6.01 8.01 -16.24
CA TRP A 74 7.27 7.59 -15.60
C TRP A 74 7.36 6.08 -15.35
N LEU A 75 6.26 5.44 -14.95
CA LEU A 75 6.21 3.97 -14.79
C LEU A 75 6.43 3.26 -16.12
N LYS A 76 5.77 3.70 -17.20
CA LYS A 76 5.94 3.15 -18.56
C LYS A 76 7.38 3.28 -19.04
N ASP A 77 8.00 4.43 -18.85
CA ASP A 77 9.39 4.71 -19.25
C ASP A 77 10.39 3.79 -18.51
N ASN A 78 10.03 3.37 -17.29
CA ASN A 78 10.82 2.42 -16.50
C ASN A 78 10.42 0.94 -16.73
N GLY A 79 9.52 0.67 -17.70
CA GLY A 79 9.07 -0.68 -18.06
C GLY A 79 8.13 -1.31 -17.03
N ILE A 80 7.43 -0.49 -16.25
CA ILE A 80 6.46 -0.91 -15.22
C ILE A 80 5.06 -0.62 -15.75
N ARG A 81 4.21 -1.65 -15.83
CA ARG A 81 2.90 -1.58 -16.50
C ARG A 81 1.72 -1.92 -15.60
N ILE A 82 1.95 -2.03 -14.30
CA ILE A 82 0.97 -2.51 -13.31
C ILE A 82 -0.26 -1.60 -13.16
N TRP A 83 -0.17 -0.34 -13.60
CA TRP A 83 -1.26 0.63 -13.55
C TRP A 83 -1.91 0.92 -14.93
N ASN A 84 -1.44 0.28 -16.01
CA ASN A 84 -1.89 0.62 -17.37
C ASN A 84 -3.39 0.45 -17.61
N GLU A 85 -4.01 -0.55 -16.98
CA GLU A 85 -5.43 -0.85 -17.15
C GLU A 85 -6.37 0.11 -16.41
N TRP A 86 -5.82 0.89 -15.48
CA TRP A 86 -6.57 1.83 -14.65
C TRP A 86 -6.49 3.27 -15.14
N ALA A 87 -5.43 3.57 -15.89
CA ALA A 87 -5.20 4.90 -16.40
C ALA A 87 -6.14 5.23 -17.56
N ASP A 88 -6.54 6.50 -17.64
CA ASP A 88 -7.26 7.00 -18.79
C ASP A 88 -6.39 7.12 -20.05
N GLU A 89 -6.94 7.69 -21.13
CA GLU A 89 -6.26 7.84 -22.42
C GLU A 89 -5.00 8.72 -22.32
N ASP A 90 -4.98 9.67 -21.40
CA ASP A 90 -3.86 10.57 -21.15
C ASP A 90 -2.83 9.98 -20.16
N GLY A 91 -3.14 8.83 -19.57
CA GLY A 91 -2.29 8.14 -18.59
C GLY A 91 -2.51 8.60 -17.18
N GLU A 92 -3.60 9.29 -16.88
CA GLU A 92 -3.92 9.80 -15.55
C GLU A 92 -4.73 8.78 -14.73
N LEU A 93 -4.49 8.81 -13.41
CA LEU A 93 -5.17 7.97 -12.42
C LEU A 93 -6.00 8.79 -11.42
N GLY A 94 -5.93 10.12 -11.52
CA GLY A 94 -6.46 11.00 -10.51
C GLY A 94 -5.61 11.02 -9.21
N PRO A 95 -6.13 11.58 -8.11
CA PRO A 95 -5.35 11.84 -6.91
C PRO A 95 -5.14 10.58 -6.06
N VAL A 96 -4.54 9.53 -6.65
CA VAL A 96 -4.22 8.27 -5.98
C VAL A 96 -3.04 8.44 -5.00
N TYR A 97 -2.68 7.41 -4.30
CA TYR A 97 -1.66 7.29 -3.25
C TYR A 97 -0.60 8.40 -3.19
N GLY A 98 0.20 8.55 -4.23
CA GLY A 98 1.33 9.48 -4.26
C GLY A 98 0.90 10.92 -4.13
N VAL A 99 -0.18 11.31 -4.81
CA VAL A 99 -0.76 12.67 -4.71
C VAL A 99 -1.21 12.93 -3.27
N GLN A 100 -1.95 11.98 -2.66
CA GLN A 100 -2.39 12.15 -1.27
C GLN A 100 -1.23 12.23 -0.28
N TRP A 101 -0.17 11.46 -0.50
CA TRP A 101 1.00 11.45 0.38
C TRP A 101 1.83 12.73 0.30
N ARG A 102 1.95 13.31 -0.90
CA ARG A 102 2.87 14.41 -1.17
C ARG A 102 2.20 15.77 -1.36
N SER A 103 0.88 15.78 -1.59
CA SER A 103 0.14 17.00 -1.97
C SER A 103 -1.32 16.91 -1.55
N TRP A 104 -1.59 16.59 -0.28
CA TRP A 104 -2.95 16.54 0.26
C TRP A 104 -3.60 17.92 0.23
N PRO A 105 -4.76 18.11 -0.46
CA PRO A 105 -5.40 19.41 -0.55
C PRO A 105 -6.05 19.82 0.76
N THR A 106 -5.98 21.12 1.07
CA THR A 106 -6.62 21.73 2.23
C THR A 106 -7.70 22.70 1.80
N PRO A 107 -8.68 23.03 2.67
CA PRO A 107 -9.80 23.92 2.31
C PRO A 107 -9.41 25.34 1.90
N ASP A 108 -8.23 25.81 2.31
CA ASP A 108 -7.69 27.15 1.95
C ASP A 108 -6.94 27.14 0.61
N GLY A 109 -6.90 26.01 -0.09
CA GLY A 109 -6.24 25.84 -1.38
C GLY A 109 -4.73 25.58 -1.28
N THR A 110 -4.19 25.42 -0.08
CA THR A 110 -2.82 24.94 0.12
C THR A 110 -2.76 23.41 0.08
N HIS A 111 -1.55 22.86 0.16
CA HIS A 111 -1.35 21.42 0.16
C HIS A 111 -0.39 21.00 1.27
N VAL A 112 -0.61 19.80 1.82
CA VAL A 112 0.24 19.21 2.85
C VAL A 112 1.04 18.06 2.26
N ASP A 113 2.35 18.12 2.39
CA ASP A 113 3.25 16.98 2.12
C ASP A 113 3.35 16.12 3.39
N GLN A 114 2.50 15.07 3.48
CA GLN A 114 2.43 14.20 4.64
C GLN A 114 3.75 13.43 4.88
N ILE A 115 4.48 13.08 3.81
CA ILE A 115 5.77 12.38 3.92
C ILE A 115 6.82 13.31 4.53
N ALA A 116 6.91 14.54 4.02
CA ALA A 116 7.85 15.53 4.57
C ALA A 116 7.55 15.81 6.04
N GLU A 117 6.28 15.98 6.40
CA GLU A 117 5.84 16.23 7.77
C GLU A 117 6.14 15.04 8.70
N ALA A 118 5.88 13.80 8.26
CA ALA A 118 6.21 12.60 9.04
C ALA A 118 7.73 12.49 9.27
N LEU A 119 8.55 12.74 8.26
CA LEU A 119 10.01 12.73 8.38
C LEU A 119 10.53 13.84 9.32
N ARG A 120 9.94 15.04 9.24
CA ARG A 120 10.26 16.14 10.14
C ARG A 120 9.94 15.76 11.58
N THR A 121 8.73 15.25 11.81
CA THR A 121 8.28 14.84 13.15
C THR A 121 9.13 13.72 13.72
N LEU A 122 9.51 12.72 12.92
CA LEU A 122 10.42 11.64 13.37
C LEU A 122 11.77 12.17 13.84
N LYS A 123 12.29 13.24 13.23
CA LYS A 123 13.58 13.85 13.62
C LYS A 123 13.45 14.72 14.86
N GLU A 124 12.40 15.51 14.95
CA GLU A 124 12.22 16.52 15.99
C GLU A 124 11.55 15.98 17.26
N ASN A 125 10.64 15.02 17.10
CA ASN A 125 9.87 14.41 18.17
C ASN A 125 9.57 12.93 17.86
N PRO A 126 10.55 12.02 18.00
CA PRO A 126 10.39 10.60 17.69
C PRO A 126 9.30 9.90 18.53
N ASP A 127 9.00 10.41 19.73
CA ASP A 127 7.95 9.89 20.59
C ASP A 127 6.52 10.24 20.15
N SER A 128 6.38 11.02 19.09
CA SER A 128 5.08 11.41 18.56
C SER A 128 4.28 10.20 18.09
N ARG A 129 3.02 10.10 18.52
CA ARG A 129 2.05 9.11 18.06
C ARG A 129 1.21 9.60 16.88
N ARG A 130 1.59 10.74 16.26
CA ARG A 130 0.88 11.39 15.16
C ARG A 130 1.58 11.22 13.81
N ASN A 131 2.58 10.34 13.74
CA ASN A 131 3.29 10.01 12.49
C ASN A 131 2.42 9.09 11.64
N ILE A 132 1.41 9.65 11.01
CA ILE A 132 0.44 8.95 10.16
C ILE A 132 0.47 9.58 8.77
N VAL A 133 0.49 8.74 7.74
CA VAL A 133 0.34 9.13 6.34
C VAL A 133 -0.88 8.41 5.78
N SER A 134 -1.86 9.17 5.28
CA SER A 134 -3.13 8.64 4.77
C SER A 134 -3.23 8.83 3.26
N ALA A 135 -3.75 7.81 2.58
CA ALA A 135 -4.16 7.90 1.18
C ALA A 135 -5.69 7.99 1.03
N TRP A 136 -6.45 7.79 2.09
CA TRP A 136 -7.91 7.76 2.06
C TRP A 136 -8.49 9.16 2.28
N ASN A 137 -8.60 9.92 1.20
CA ASN A 137 -9.23 11.24 1.22
C ASN A 137 -10.69 11.12 0.77
N VAL A 138 -11.62 11.15 1.74
CA VAL A 138 -13.05 10.95 1.50
C VAL A 138 -13.62 11.95 0.49
N ALA A 139 -13.08 13.17 0.43
CA ALA A 139 -13.54 14.20 -0.48
C ALA A 139 -13.06 14.02 -1.95
N GLU A 140 -12.19 13.04 -2.20
CA GLU A 140 -11.61 12.83 -3.53
C GLU A 140 -11.69 11.38 -4.04
N LEU A 141 -12.37 10.49 -3.31
CA LEU A 141 -12.47 9.08 -3.69
C LEU A 141 -13.10 8.89 -5.08
N ASP A 142 -14.07 9.71 -5.41
CA ASP A 142 -14.77 9.68 -6.70
C ASP A 142 -13.93 10.15 -7.90
N LYS A 143 -12.78 10.78 -7.62
CA LYS A 143 -11.82 11.24 -8.64
C LYS A 143 -10.70 10.24 -8.88
N MET A 144 -10.62 9.17 -8.10
CA MET A 144 -9.57 8.17 -8.18
C MET A 144 -9.95 7.04 -9.11
N ALA A 145 -9.08 6.69 -10.06
CA ALA A 145 -9.27 5.55 -10.94
C ALA A 145 -9.37 4.23 -10.15
N LEU A 146 -8.68 4.14 -9.01
CA LEU A 146 -8.76 3.02 -8.08
C LEU A 146 -8.68 3.51 -6.64
N LEU A 147 -9.65 3.07 -5.81
CA LEU A 147 -9.67 3.42 -4.39
C LEU A 147 -8.52 2.76 -3.63
N PRO A 148 -7.82 3.48 -2.74
CA PRO A 148 -6.68 2.95 -2.00
C PRO A 148 -7.01 1.68 -1.23
N CYS A 149 -6.23 0.61 -1.44
CA CYS A 149 -6.31 -0.63 -0.66
C CYS A 149 -5.56 -0.50 0.66
N HIS A 150 -4.33 0.01 0.64
CA HIS A 150 -3.61 0.43 1.84
C HIS A 150 -3.96 1.89 2.15
N LEU A 151 -4.80 2.07 3.18
CA LEU A 151 -5.41 3.35 3.50
C LEU A 151 -4.46 4.33 4.12
N LEU A 152 -3.65 3.82 5.05
CA LEU A 152 -2.72 4.60 5.84
C LEU A 152 -1.58 3.73 6.35
N PHE A 153 -0.50 4.39 6.70
CA PHE A 153 0.51 3.79 7.55
C PHE A 153 0.87 4.72 8.71
N GLN A 154 1.28 4.11 9.81
CA GLN A 154 1.76 4.80 11.01
C GLN A 154 3.20 4.40 11.28
N LEU A 155 4.03 5.38 11.61
CA LEU A 155 5.39 5.19 12.06
C LEU A 155 5.46 5.34 13.58
N TYR A 156 6.24 4.48 14.21
CA TYR A 156 6.41 4.43 15.66
C TYR A 156 7.87 4.14 16.02
N VAL A 157 8.39 4.89 16.97
CA VAL A 157 9.77 4.73 17.44
C VAL A 157 9.74 4.36 18.93
N VAL A 158 10.53 3.35 19.28
CA VAL A 158 10.81 2.98 20.67
C VAL A 158 12.24 2.43 20.75
N ASP A 159 13.00 2.86 21.75
CA ASP A 159 14.39 2.43 21.98
C ASP A 159 15.27 2.54 20.72
N GLY A 160 15.08 3.61 19.92
CA GLY A 160 15.81 3.85 18.69
C GLY A 160 15.42 2.94 17.52
N THR A 161 14.43 2.09 17.69
CA THR A 161 13.92 1.18 16.65
C THR A 161 12.66 1.77 16.02
N LEU A 162 12.67 1.89 14.68
CA LEU A 162 11.52 2.34 13.90
C LEU A 162 10.65 1.15 13.51
N SER A 163 9.36 1.25 13.79
CA SER A 163 8.33 0.32 13.34
C SER A 163 7.33 1.02 12.41
N MET A 164 6.76 0.26 11.49
CA MET A 164 5.68 0.74 10.63
C MET A 164 4.49 -0.22 10.69
N GLN A 165 3.30 0.33 10.87
CA GLN A 165 2.06 -0.42 10.71
C GLN A 165 1.28 0.13 9.52
N VAL A 166 0.88 -0.76 8.61
CA VAL A 166 0.02 -0.43 7.46
C VAL A 166 -1.38 -0.97 7.71
N TYR A 167 -2.41 -0.15 7.52
CA TYR A 167 -3.79 -0.63 7.46
C TYR A 167 -4.22 -0.80 6.01
N GLN A 168 -4.56 -2.03 5.66
CA GLN A 168 -5.04 -2.41 4.34
C GLN A 168 -6.48 -2.91 4.44
N ARG A 169 -7.43 -2.20 3.76
CA ARG A 169 -8.86 -2.54 3.80
C ARG A 169 -9.21 -3.80 3.00
N SER A 170 -8.37 -4.11 2.04
CA SER A 170 -8.55 -5.24 1.14
C SER A 170 -7.20 -5.72 0.66
N ALA A 171 -6.98 -7.01 0.65
CA ALA A 171 -5.80 -7.64 0.10
C ALA A 171 -6.19 -8.98 -0.52
N ASP A 172 -5.90 -9.16 -1.80
CA ASP A 172 -5.86 -10.48 -2.39
C ASP A 172 -4.56 -11.14 -1.98
N MET A 173 -4.66 -12.16 -1.13
CA MET A 173 -3.46 -12.80 -0.57
C MET A 173 -2.72 -13.67 -1.59
N PHE A 174 -3.35 -14.05 -2.69
CA PHE A 174 -2.70 -14.86 -3.72
C PHE A 174 -2.12 -14.00 -4.85
N LEU A 175 -2.89 -13.05 -5.39
CA LEU A 175 -2.48 -12.18 -6.49
C LEU A 175 -1.79 -10.91 -5.98
N GLY A 176 -2.38 -10.26 -4.98
CA GLY A 176 -1.87 -9.05 -4.33
C GLY A 176 -1.04 -9.36 -3.11
N CYS A 177 0.20 -9.73 -3.28
CA CYS A 177 1.13 -9.98 -2.18
C CYS A 177 1.37 -8.72 -1.35
N LEU A 178 1.74 -8.90 -0.06
CA LEU A 178 2.15 -7.82 0.87
C LEU A 178 3.26 -6.91 0.35
N LEU A 179 4.03 -7.37 -0.63
CA LEU A 179 5.08 -6.62 -1.31
C LEU A 179 4.70 -6.23 -2.73
N TYR A 180 3.50 -6.58 -3.17
CA TYR A 180 3.00 -6.25 -4.49
C TYR A 180 1.71 -5.47 -4.33
N THR A 181 1.81 -4.18 -4.51
CA THR A 181 0.69 -3.24 -4.41
C THR A 181 -0.06 -3.13 -5.73
N SER A 182 0.03 -4.15 -6.59
CA SER A 182 -0.83 -4.17 -7.76
C SER A 182 -2.28 -4.14 -7.32
N PRO A 183 -3.08 -3.25 -7.88
CA PRO A 183 -4.51 -3.31 -7.67
C PRO A 183 -4.97 -4.72 -8.05
N SER A 184 -5.58 -5.38 -7.11
CA SER A 184 -6.27 -6.61 -7.38
C SER A 184 -7.42 -6.32 -8.33
N PRO A 185 -7.60 -7.06 -9.41
CA PRO A 185 -8.70 -6.85 -10.32
C PRO A 185 -10.06 -6.92 -9.65
#